data_509591623fcab707e52891fcc958bd6e
#
_entry.id   509591623fcab707e52891fcc958bd6e
#
_cell.length_a   1.000
_cell.length_b   1.000
_cell.length_c   1.000
_cell.angle_alpha   90.00
_cell.angle_beta   90.00
_cell.angle_gamma   90.00
#
_symmetry.space_group_name_H-M   'P 1'
#
loop_
_entity.id
_entity.type
_entity.pdbx_description
1 polymer ?
#
loop_
_entity_poly.entity_id
_entity_poly.type
_entity_poly.pdbx_seq_one_letter_code
_entity_poly.pdbx_strand_id
1 'polypeptide(L)'
;MKKIIRYFSLVIGLTTSVSSLAKEKISLMLDWYVNPDHAAIIVAQQKGFFEKNNLDVDIIEPADPSLPPKLVAAGKVDLAINYQPQLYQQVAEGLPLVRVGSLISSPLNSVVVLKNSNIKTLADLKGKKVGYSVSGFEDVLLDTMLRSIGLSNQDVKLVNVNWSLSPSLLTGQVDAVIGAFRNFELNQIHLEKQEGVAFFPEEYGVPAYDELIVVANKNSLASKKISDFLTALEQATTYLQNNQNDAWQAFVSYKSKELNTELNQLAWKDTLPLLATKPRQLDAKRYQQMAEFMHQKGLIPKALELKDYAIELQ
;
A
#
# COMPACT_ATOMS: atom_id res chain seq x y z
N MET A 1 41.66 61.97 -49.92
CA MET A 1 40.63 61.78 -48.92
C MET A 1 40.10 60.34 -49.03
N LYS A 2 40.57 59.41 -48.22
CA LYS A 2 40.11 57.96 -48.22
C LYS A 2 39.00 57.81 -47.22
N LYS A 3 37.79 57.41 -47.68
CA LYS A 3 36.64 57.08 -46.83
C LYS A 3 36.78 55.63 -46.28
N ILE A 4 36.87 55.46 -44.97
CA ILE A 4 36.87 54.20 -44.30
C ILE A 4 35.40 53.86 -44.02
N ILE A 5 34.90 52.81 -44.66
CA ILE A 5 33.55 52.19 -44.34
C ILE A 5 33.75 51.17 -43.24
N ARG A 6 33.16 51.43 -42.03
CA ARG A 6 33.09 50.46 -40.94
C ARG A 6 31.84 49.57 -41.09
N TYR A 7 32.04 48.29 -41.32
CA TYR A 7 31.01 47.32 -41.26
C TYR A 7 30.73 46.97 -39.75
N PHE A 8 29.51 47.26 -39.33
CA PHE A 8 29.03 46.86 -38.03
C PHE A 8 28.33 45.49 -38.14
N SER A 9 29.00 44.41 -37.74
CA SER A 9 28.40 43.07 -37.73
C SER A 9 27.50 42.93 -36.50
N LEU A 10 26.20 42.90 -36.75
CA LEU A 10 25.19 42.64 -35.70
C LEU A 10 25.13 41.12 -35.43
N VAL A 11 25.72 40.66 -34.32
CA VAL A 11 25.58 39.28 -33.86
C VAL A 11 24.26 39.16 -33.12
N ILE A 12 23.25 38.58 -33.76
CA ILE A 12 21.97 38.22 -33.13
C ILE A 12 22.20 36.92 -32.36
N GLY A 13 22.38 37.02 -31.05
CA GLY A 13 22.41 35.88 -30.15
C GLY A 13 21.01 35.26 -30.02
N LEU A 14 20.75 34.10 -30.62
CA LEU A 14 19.57 33.29 -30.33
C LEU A 14 19.71 32.76 -28.92
N THR A 15 19.06 33.40 -27.96
CA THR A 15 18.81 32.83 -26.64
C THR A 15 17.67 31.80 -26.76
N THR A 16 18.00 30.52 -26.87
CA THR A 16 17.02 29.44 -26.70
C THR A 16 16.59 29.42 -25.25
N SER A 17 15.43 29.99 -24.97
CA SER A 17 14.75 29.84 -23.67
C SER A 17 14.40 28.36 -23.52
N VAL A 18 15.17 27.63 -22.75
CA VAL A 18 14.77 26.30 -22.27
C VAL A 18 13.62 26.55 -21.30
N SER A 19 12.38 26.41 -21.77
CA SER A 19 11.21 26.36 -20.89
C SER A 19 11.38 25.15 -20.00
N SER A 20 11.79 25.36 -18.76
CA SER A 20 11.65 24.35 -17.70
C SER A 20 10.15 24.09 -17.55
N LEU A 21 9.66 22.99 -18.11
CA LEU A 21 8.31 22.52 -17.83
C LEU A 21 8.21 22.30 -16.31
N ALA A 22 7.27 22.98 -15.67
CA ALA A 22 6.99 22.75 -14.26
C ALA A 22 6.61 21.27 -14.05
N LYS A 23 7.19 20.64 -13.03
CA LYS A 23 6.89 19.24 -12.70
C LYS A 23 5.39 19.09 -12.40
N GLU A 24 4.81 17.96 -12.82
CA GLU A 24 3.42 17.65 -12.53
C GLU A 24 3.29 17.20 -11.06
N LYS A 25 2.40 17.85 -10.32
CA LYS A 25 2.16 17.51 -8.92
C LYS A 25 1.24 16.30 -8.79
N ILE A 26 1.61 15.40 -7.89
CA ILE A 26 0.81 14.26 -7.45
C ILE A 26 0.77 14.26 -5.91
N SER A 27 -0.43 14.18 -5.35
CA SER A 27 -0.63 13.84 -3.95
C SER A 27 -0.87 12.33 -3.81
N LEU A 28 -0.03 11.66 -3.02
CA LEU A 28 -0.15 10.24 -2.70
C LEU A 28 -0.37 10.07 -1.21
N MET A 29 -1.52 9.53 -0.81
CA MET A 29 -1.77 9.18 0.59
C MET A 29 -1.44 7.71 0.83
N LEU A 30 -0.60 7.45 1.84
CA LEU A 30 -0.27 6.10 2.29
C LEU A 30 -1.46 5.50 3.06
N ASP A 31 -1.45 4.18 3.24
CA ASP A 31 -2.42 3.44 4.08
C ASP A 31 -2.06 3.48 5.56
N TRP A 32 -0.76 3.63 5.86
CA TRP A 32 -0.17 3.58 7.20
C TRP A 32 0.94 4.62 7.36
N TYR A 33 1.54 4.74 8.54
CA TYR A 33 2.80 5.47 8.69
C TYR A 33 3.91 4.79 7.88
N VAL A 34 4.91 5.59 7.46
CA VAL A 34 6.00 5.07 6.61
C VAL A 34 6.72 3.92 7.30
N ASN A 35 6.80 2.81 6.59
CA ASN A 35 7.51 1.60 6.99
C ASN A 35 8.10 0.91 5.73
N PRO A 36 8.82 -0.22 5.84
CA PRO A 36 9.42 -0.89 4.69
C PRO A 36 8.48 -1.32 3.57
N ASP A 37 7.18 -1.48 3.81
CA ASP A 37 6.20 -1.78 2.76
C ASP A 37 6.07 -0.63 1.75
N HIS A 38 6.42 0.60 2.16
CA HIS A 38 6.50 1.79 1.30
C HIS A 38 7.89 2.01 0.68
N ALA A 39 8.82 1.03 0.79
CA ALA A 39 10.21 1.21 0.37
C ALA A 39 10.36 1.72 -1.06
N ALA A 40 9.59 1.18 -2.02
CA ALA A 40 9.66 1.61 -3.42
C ALA A 40 9.26 3.08 -3.61
N ILE A 41 8.25 3.57 -2.88
CA ILE A 41 7.78 4.95 -2.92
C ILE A 41 8.84 5.88 -2.35
N ILE A 42 9.37 5.56 -1.16
CA ILE A 42 10.35 6.40 -0.47
C ILE A 42 11.68 6.43 -1.24
N VAL A 43 12.14 5.28 -1.76
CA VAL A 43 13.34 5.22 -2.60
C VAL A 43 13.12 5.98 -3.91
N ALA A 44 11.93 5.92 -4.52
CA ALA A 44 11.62 6.74 -5.70
C ALA A 44 11.78 8.23 -5.42
N GLN A 45 11.31 8.71 -4.27
CA GLN A 45 11.47 10.09 -3.82
C GLN A 45 12.94 10.44 -3.57
N GLN A 46 13.63 9.67 -2.73
CA GLN A 46 14.99 10.00 -2.27
C GLN A 46 16.05 9.85 -3.37
N LYS A 47 15.86 8.95 -4.34
CA LYS A 47 16.75 8.76 -5.49
C LYS A 47 16.35 9.58 -6.72
N GLY A 48 15.32 10.41 -6.60
CA GLY A 48 14.86 11.31 -7.65
C GLY A 48 14.22 10.62 -8.86
N PHE A 49 13.68 9.40 -8.70
CA PHE A 49 12.98 8.73 -9.80
C PHE A 49 11.68 9.44 -10.16
N PHE A 50 10.95 10.02 -9.19
CA PHE A 50 9.79 10.85 -9.48
C PHE A 50 10.20 12.10 -10.29
N GLU A 51 11.26 12.78 -9.86
CA GLU A 51 11.77 13.96 -10.54
C GLU A 51 12.22 13.67 -11.98
N LYS A 52 12.93 12.55 -12.21
CA LYS A 52 13.35 12.10 -13.54
C LYS A 52 12.16 11.80 -14.47
N ASN A 53 11.00 11.45 -13.90
CA ASN A 53 9.75 11.25 -14.64
C ASN A 53 8.85 12.50 -14.60
N ASN A 54 9.43 13.69 -14.38
CA ASN A 54 8.76 14.99 -14.38
C ASN A 54 7.65 15.13 -13.33
N LEU A 55 7.76 14.43 -12.19
CA LEU A 55 6.80 14.46 -11.10
C LEU A 55 7.35 15.16 -9.86
N ASP A 56 6.46 15.87 -9.17
CA ASP A 56 6.61 16.37 -7.80
C ASP A 56 5.56 15.65 -6.93
N VAL A 57 6.00 14.63 -6.17
CA VAL A 57 5.10 13.74 -5.41
C VAL A 57 5.07 14.16 -3.95
N ASP A 58 3.89 14.59 -3.48
CA ASP A 58 3.61 14.86 -2.07
C ASP A 58 3.13 13.56 -1.38
N ILE A 59 3.97 12.98 -0.53
CA ILE A 59 3.70 11.74 0.20
C ILE A 59 3.09 12.09 1.55
N ILE A 60 1.84 11.65 1.78
CA ILE A 60 1.02 12.00 2.92
C ILE A 60 0.73 10.76 3.76
N GLU A 61 1.14 10.76 5.04
CA GLU A 61 0.70 9.74 6.01
C GLU A 61 -0.73 10.05 6.48
N PRO A 62 -1.61 9.04 6.58
CA PRO A 62 -3.00 9.29 6.96
C PRO A 62 -3.15 9.59 8.45
N ALA A 63 -4.13 10.44 8.79
CA ALA A 63 -4.52 10.67 10.17
C ALA A 63 -5.37 9.52 10.76
N ASP A 64 -6.04 8.75 9.89
CA ASP A 64 -6.84 7.56 10.19
C ASP A 64 -6.63 6.56 9.05
N PRO A 65 -6.30 5.27 9.35
CA PRO A 65 -5.97 4.28 8.33
C PRO A 65 -7.13 3.91 7.39
N SER A 66 -8.37 4.26 7.73
CA SER A 66 -9.55 4.03 6.88
C SER A 66 -9.88 5.16 5.89
N LEU A 67 -9.14 6.29 5.95
CA LEU A 67 -9.43 7.48 5.15
C LEU A 67 -8.87 7.49 3.73
N PRO A 68 -7.68 6.94 3.43
CA PRO A 68 -6.99 7.17 2.16
C PRO A 68 -7.85 6.94 0.91
N PRO A 69 -8.51 5.79 0.71
CA PRO A 69 -9.32 5.57 -0.48
C PRO A 69 -10.55 6.50 -0.55
N LYS A 70 -11.11 6.90 0.60
CA LYS A 70 -12.25 7.83 0.65
C LYS A 70 -11.87 9.22 0.17
N LEU A 71 -10.65 9.67 0.47
CA LEU A 71 -10.13 10.97 0.02
C LEU A 71 -9.82 10.97 -1.48
N VAL A 72 -9.35 9.85 -2.05
CA VAL A 72 -9.25 9.66 -3.51
C VAL A 72 -10.63 9.72 -4.15
N ALA A 73 -11.61 8.97 -3.61
CA ALA A 73 -12.97 8.96 -4.13
C ALA A 73 -13.60 10.37 -4.12
N ALA A 74 -13.27 11.17 -3.10
CA ALA A 74 -13.72 12.56 -2.98
C ALA A 74 -12.89 13.57 -3.80
N GLY A 75 -11.85 13.12 -4.53
CA GLY A 75 -10.97 13.99 -5.32
C GLY A 75 -10.12 14.94 -4.49
N LYS A 76 -9.82 14.59 -3.23
CA LYS A 76 -8.99 15.39 -2.31
C LYS A 76 -7.51 15.07 -2.42
N VAL A 77 -7.18 13.86 -2.85
CA VAL A 77 -5.82 13.40 -3.19
C VAL A 77 -5.88 12.66 -4.53
N ASP A 78 -4.77 12.63 -5.26
CA ASP A 78 -4.72 12.01 -6.59
C ASP A 78 -4.69 10.48 -6.50
N LEU A 79 -3.87 9.95 -5.60
CA LEU A 79 -3.61 8.52 -5.42
C LEU A 79 -3.66 8.16 -3.93
N ALA A 80 -3.99 6.90 -3.65
CA ALA A 80 -3.79 6.32 -2.33
C ALA A 80 -3.29 4.89 -2.43
N ILE A 81 -2.60 4.45 -1.36
CA ILE A 81 -2.40 3.04 -1.10
C ILE A 81 -3.68 2.50 -0.47
N ASN A 82 -4.09 1.33 -0.92
CA ASN A 82 -5.32 0.66 -0.51
C ASN A 82 -5.08 -0.86 -0.52
N TYR A 83 -6.05 -1.62 -0.04
CA TYR A 83 -6.02 -3.09 0.00
C TYR A 83 -6.94 -3.66 -1.07
N GLN A 84 -6.48 -4.69 -1.80
CA GLN A 84 -7.27 -5.24 -2.91
C GLN A 84 -8.67 -5.72 -2.47
N PRO A 85 -8.87 -6.48 -1.37
CA PRO A 85 -10.22 -6.88 -0.95
C PRO A 85 -11.11 -5.70 -0.56
N GLN A 86 -10.56 -4.66 0.08
CA GLN A 86 -11.30 -3.45 0.44
C GLN A 86 -11.79 -2.68 -0.79
N LEU A 87 -10.98 -2.65 -1.85
CA LEU A 87 -11.35 -1.98 -3.10
C LEU A 87 -12.66 -2.55 -3.68
N TYR A 88 -12.85 -3.88 -3.68
CA TYR A 88 -14.08 -4.48 -4.19
C TYR A 88 -15.32 -4.04 -3.42
N GLN A 89 -15.24 -3.95 -2.11
CA GLN A 89 -16.35 -3.48 -1.27
C GLN A 89 -16.67 -2.02 -1.58
N GLN A 90 -15.65 -1.16 -1.62
CA GLN A 90 -15.79 0.27 -1.90
C GLN A 90 -16.38 0.52 -3.28
N VAL A 91 -15.97 -0.24 -4.31
CA VAL A 91 -16.55 -0.16 -5.67
C VAL A 91 -18.00 -0.68 -5.68
N ALA A 92 -18.29 -1.75 -4.96
CA ALA A 92 -19.65 -2.29 -4.83
C ALA A 92 -20.60 -1.31 -4.12
N GLU A 93 -20.09 -0.51 -3.20
CA GLU A 93 -20.78 0.59 -2.51
C GLU A 93 -20.90 1.85 -3.38
N GLY A 94 -20.27 1.88 -4.55
CA GLY A 94 -20.37 2.97 -5.52
C GLY A 94 -19.27 4.02 -5.44
N LEU A 95 -18.19 3.78 -4.68
CA LEU A 95 -17.05 4.69 -4.70
C LEU A 95 -16.35 4.61 -6.07
N PRO A 96 -16.01 5.75 -6.69
CA PRO A 96 -15.41 5.80 -8.01
C PRO A 96 -13.89 5.50 -7.96
N LEU A 97 -13.53 4.36 -7.42
CA LEU A 97 -12.16 3.91 -7.27
C LEU A 97 -11.77 2.88 -8.32
N VAL A 98 -10.51 2.89 -8.72
CA VAL A 98 -9.93 1.90 -9.62
C VAL A 98 -8.47 1.64 -9.25
N ARG A 99 -8.07 0.35 -9.24
CA ARG A 99 -6.67 -0.03 -9.11
C ARG A 99 -5.92 0.38 -10.37
N VAL A 100 -4.81 1.06 -10.22
CA VAL A 100 -3.89 1.46 -11.30
C VAL A 100 -2.53 0.79 -11.20
N GLY A 101 -2.17 0.27 -10.02
CA GLY A 101 -0.88 -0.39 -9.78
C GLY A 101 -0.88 -1.24 -8.52
N SER A 102 0.18 -2.03 -8.31
CA SER A 102 0.42 -2.80 -7.08
C SER A 102 1.78 -2.42 -6.48
N LEU A 103 1.84 -2.35 -5.15
CA LEU A 103 3.06 -2.11 -4.39
C LEU A 103 3.57 -3.41 -3.77
N ILE A 104 2.66 -4.19 -3.14
CA ILE A 104 2.92 -5.53 -2.60
C ILE A 104 1.94 -6.51 -3.25
N SER A 105 2.46 -7.50 -3.98
CA SER A 105 1.64 -8.39 -4.82
C SER A 105 1.35 -9.75 -4.17
N SER A 106 1.45 -9.84 -2.85
CA SER A 106 1.13 -11.03 -2.05
C SER A 106 0.47 -10.65 -0.74
N PRO A 107 -0.34 -11.54 -0.11
CA PRO A 107 -0.95 -11.28 1.17
C PRO A 107 0.08 -11.09 2.29
N LEU A 108 -0.11 -10.09 3.11
CA LEU A 108 0.67 -9.82 4.33
C LEU A 108 -0.17 -10.00 5.59
N ASN A 109 -1.45 -9.71 5.49
CA ASN A 109 -2.40 -9.72 6.61
C ASN A 109 -2.47 -11.08 7.29
N SER A 110 -2.67 -11.06 8.60
CA SER A 110 -2.83 -12.27 9.41
C SER A 110 -3.63 -11.97 10.68
N VAL A 111 -4.23 -13.02 11.25
CA VAL A 111 -4.64 -13.01 12.66
C VAL A 111 -3.44 -13.41 13.51
N VAL A 112 -3.04 -12.57 14.43
CA VAL A 112 -1.90 -12.84 15.33
C VAL A 112 -2.36 -12.97 16.77
N VAL A 113 -1.85 -13.99 17.44
CA VAL A 113 -1.99 -14.23 18.88
C VAL A 113 -0.61 -14.40 19.52
N LEU A 114 -0.50 -14.23 20.83
CA LEU A 114 0.74 -14.57 21.53
C LEU A 114 0.86 -16.09 21.70
N LYS A 115 2.03 -16.66 21.48
CA LYS A 115 2.32 -18.09 21.59
C LYS A 115 2.02 -18.64 22.99
N ASN A 116 2.24 -17.85 24.02
CA ASN A 116 1.95 -18.20 25.41
C ASN A 116 0.48 -18.04 25.80
N SER A 117 -0.39 -17.55 24.91
CA SER A 117 -1.84 -17.49 25.12
C SER A 117 -2.50 -18.88 25.08
N ASN A 118 -3.76 -18.96 25.49
CA ASN A 118 -4.57 -20.17 25.39
C ASN A 118 -5.22 -20.36 24.00
N ILE A 119 -4.90 -19.50 23.03
CA ILE A 119 -5.42 -19.57 21.67
C ILE A 119 -4.41 -20.34 20.81
N LYS A 120 -4.79 -21.51 20.30
CA LYS A 120 -3.96 -22.39 19.48
C LYS A 120 -4.53 -22.59 18.08
N THR A 121 -5.81 -22.31 17.90
CA THR A 121 -6.54 -22.38 16.64
C THR A 121 -7.48 -21.19 16.52
N LEU A 122 -7.98 -20.89 15.32
CA LEU A 122 -9.01 -19.84 15.15
C LEU A 122 -10.29 -20.13 15.93
N ALA A 123 -10.62 -21.41 16.22
CA ALA A 123 -11.80 -21.76 16.99
C ALA A 123 -11.71 -21.26 18.45
N ASP A 124 -10.51 -21.11 19.00
CA ASP A 124 -10.27 -20.61 20.34
C ASP A 124 -10.55 -19.10 20.47
N LEU A 125 -10.79 -18.40 19.35
CA LEU A 125 -11.20 -16.99 19.34
C LEU A 125 -12.64 -16.78 19.82
N LYS A 126 -13.46 -17.84 19.94
CA LYS A 126 -14.83 -17.71 20.41
C LYS A 126 -14.89 -17.03 21.77
N GLY A 127 -15.66 -15.93 21.84
CA GLY A 127 -15.81 -15.08 23.02
C GLY A 127 -14.62 -14.14 23.33
N LYS A 128 -13.53 -14.20 22.54
CA LYS A 128 -12.33 -13.40 22.73
C LYS A 128 -12.46 -12.00 22.11
N LYS A 129 -11.60 -11.09 22.57
CA LYS A 129 -11.44 -9.75 21.99
C LYS A 129 -10.44 -9.82 20.83
N VAL A 130 -10.87 -9.40 19.66
CA VAL A 130 -10.02 -9.30 18.47
C VAL A 130 -9.89 -7.83 18.07
N GLY A 131 -8.65 -7.32 18.11
CA GLY A 131 -8.32 -5.97 17.70
C GLY A 131 -8.24 -5.87 16.17
N TYR A 132 -8.68 -4.74 15.63
CA TYR A 132 -8.53 -4.38 14.21
C TYR A 132 -8.26 -2.89 14.06
N SER A 133 -7.68 -2.47 12.92
CA SER A 133 -7.35 -1.07 12.62
C SER A 133 -8.19 -0.50 11.48
N VAL A 134 -8.31 -1.24 10.37
CA VAL A 134 -8.99 -0.79 9.16
C VAL A 134 -10.40 -1.39 9.08
N SER A 135 -11.38 -0.59 9.46
CA SER A 135 -12.79 -0.98 9.41
C SER A 135 -13.27 -1.18 7.96
N GLY A 136 -14.10 -2.20 7.76
CA GLY A 136 -14.63 -2.57 6.43
C GLY A 136 -13.65 -3.37 5.58
N PHE A 137 -12.50 -3.75 6.13
CA PHE A 137 -11.53 -4.63 5.49
C PHE A 137 -11.14 -5.78 6.41
N GLU A 138 -10.49 -5.47 7.54
CA GLU A 138 -9.94 -6.48 8.44
C GLU A 138 -11.02 -7.29 9.14
N ASP A 139 -12.10 -6.65 9.55
CA ASP A 139 -13.29 -7.32 10.12
C ASP A 139 -13.97 -8.26 9.13
N VAL A 140 -14.01 -7.90 7.84
CA VAL A 140 -14.57 -8.76 6.78
C VAL A 140 -13.64 -9.93 6.48
N LEU A 141 -12.33 -9.69 6.47
CA LEU A 141 -11.33 -10.75 6.29
C LEU A 141 -11.42 -11.76 7.44
N LEU A 142 -11.49 -11.27 8.69
CA LEU A 142 -11.68 -12.11 9.87
C LEU A 142 -12.98 -12.93 9.80
N ASP A 143 -14.12 -12.30 9.43
CA ASP A 143 -15.40 -13.01 9.29
C ASP A 143 -15.30 -14.15 8.28
N THR A 144 -14.60 -13.93 7.19
CA THR A 144 -14.36 -14.95 6.16
C THR A 144 -13.55 -16.13 6.71
N MET A 145 -12.48 -15.86 7.44
CA MET A 145 -11.67 -16.89 8.09
C MET A 145 -12.48 -17.67 9.13
N LEU A 146 -13.24 -16.97 9.99
CA LEU A 146 -14.09 -17.59 11.01
C LEU A 146 -15.21 -18.44 10.39
N ARG A 147 -15.84 -17.99 9.30
CA ARG A 147 -16.89 -18.77 8.59
C ARG A 147 -16.36 -20.07 8.01
N SER A 148 -15.08 -20.13 7.62
CA SER A 148 -14.49 -21.38 7.13
C SER A 148 -14.45 -22.49 8.17
N ILE A 149 -14.56 -22.14 9.45
CA ILE A 149 -14.54 -23.07 10.59
C ILE A 149 -15.88 -23.08 11.37
N GLY A 150 -16.95 -22.51 10.81
CA GLY A 150 -18.29 -22.51 11.42
C GLY A 150 -18.53 -21.45 12.48
N LEU A 151 -17.66 -20.44 12.58
CA LEU A 151 -17.82 -19.25 13.43
C LEU A 151 -18.10 -18.02 12.57
N SER A 152 -18.31 -16.86 13.22
CA SER A 152 -18.49 -15.57 12.57
C SER A 152 -18.00 -14.43 13.46
N ASN A 153 -18.03 -13.20 12.98
CA ASN A 153 -17.73 -12.02 13.80
C ASN A 153 -18.67 -11.86 15.01
N GLN A 154 -19.86 -12.51 15.01
CA GLN A 154 -20.76 -12.50 16.18
C GLN A 154 -20.23 -13.36 17.33
N ASP A 155 -19.33 -14.30 17.05
CA ASP A 155 -18.71 -15.18 18.05
C ASP A 155 -17.48 -14.55 18.73
N VAL A 156 -17.03 -13.36 18.30
CA VAL A 156 -15.90 -12.64 18.85
C VAL A 156 -16.28 -11.22 19.27
N LYS A 157 -15.42 -10.54 20.01
CA LYS A 157 -15.60 -9.13 20.40
C LYS A 157 -14.63 -8.27 19.61
N LEU A 158 -15.08 -7.64 18.55
CA LEU A 158 -14.26 -6.73 17.75
C LEU A 158 -13.97 -5.44 18.51
N VAL A 159 -12.71 -5.03 18.52
CA VAL A 159 -12.22 -3.82 19.18
C VAL A 159 -11.38 -3.02 18.17
N ASN A 160 -11.82 -1.83 17.83
CA ASN A 160 -10.97 -0.94 17.04
C ASN A 160 -9.81 -0.46 17.90
N VAL A 161 -8.58 -0.84 17.54
CA VAL A 161 -7.34 -0.48 18.23
C VAL A 161 -6.56 0.60 17.49
N ASN A 162 -7.12 1.10 16.39
CA ASN A 162 -6.50 2.13 15.56
C ASN A 162 -5.05 1.74 15.17
N TRP A 163 -4.06 2.57 15.48
CA TRP A 163 -2.63 2.34 15.18
C TRP A 163 -1.93 1.31 16.07
N SER A 164 -2.64 0.69 17.03
CA SER A 164 -2.04 -0.03 18.16
C SER A 164 -2.24 -1.55 18.10
N LEU A 165 -2.05 -2.19 16.92
CA LEU A 165 -2.21 -3.65 16.77
C LEU A 165 -1.33 -4.42 17.76
N SER A 166 -0.01 -4.42 17.57
CA SER A 166 0.92 -5.13 18.45
C SER A 166 0.91 -4.62 19.91
N PRO A 167 0.87 -3.29 20.17
CA PRO A 167 0.79 -2.81 21.55
C PRO A 167 -0.46 -3.30 22.31
N SER A 168 -1.63 -3.33 21.64
CA SER A 168 -2.87 -3.80 22.27
C SER A 168 -2.84 -5.31 22.57
N LEU A 169 -2.20 -6.10 21.71
CA LEU A 169 -1.99 -7.53 21.92
C LEU A 169 -0.99 -7.78 23.06
N LEU A 170 0.15 -7.09 23.07
CA LEU A 170 1.21 -7.25 24.06
C LEU A 170 0.76 -6.85 25.47
N THR A 171 -0.09 -5.84 25.60
CA THR A 171 -0.64 -5.38 26.89
C THR A 171 -1.85 -6.17 27.36
N GLY A 172 -2.38 -7.10 26.54
CA GLY A 172 -3.58 -7.87 26.86
C GLY A 172 -4.88 -7.06 26.79
N GLN A 173 -4.89 -5.91 26.14
CA GLN A 173 -6.10 -5.15 25.84
C GLN A 173 -7.03 -5.96 24.93
N VAL A 174 -6.44 -6.72 24.00
CA VAL A 174 -7.11 -7.69 23.14
C VAL A 174 -6.39 -9.06 23.23
N ASP A 175 -7.10 -10.12 22.89
CA ASP A 175 -6.59 -11.51 22.93
C ASP A 175 -5.92 -11.90 21.60
N ALA A 176 -6.31 -11.25 20.49
CA ALA A 176 -5.80 -11.42 19.15
C ALA A 176 -5.90 -10.12 18.38
N VAL A 177 -5.19 -10.00 17.28
CA VAL A 177 -5.35 -8.90 16.31
C VAL A 177 -5.49 -9.47 14.91
N ILE A 178 -6.34 -8.87 14.08
CA ILE A 178 -6.37 -9.00 12.62
C ILE A 178 -5.81 -7.70 12.02
N GLY A 179 -5.19 -7.75 10.86
CA GLY A 179 -4.51 -6.59 10.28
C GLY A 179 -3.00 -6.60 10.51
N ALA A 180 -2.50 -7.52 11.34
CA ALA A 180 -1.08 -7.66 11.58
C ALA A 180 -0.38 -8.25 10.36
N PHE A 181 0.62 -7.52 9.83
CA PHE A 181 1.41 -7.95 8.70
C PHE A 181 2.53 -8.88 9.14
N ARG A 182 2.67 -10.01 8.43
CA ARG A 182 3.64 -11.06 8.75
C ARG A 182 5.10 -10.61 8.68
N ASN A 183 5.39 -9.56 7.93
CA ASN A 183 6.72 -8.97 7.76
C ASN A 183 7.01 -7.79 8.71
N PHE A 184 6.00 -7.27 9.42
CA PHE A 184 6.16 -6.10 10.29
C PHE A 184 5.75 -6.39 11.73
N GLU A 185 4.48 -6.69 12.03
CA GLU A 185 4.00 -6.88 13.40
C GLU A 185 4.60 -8.11 14.08
N LEU A 186 4.89 -9.20 13.35
CA LEU A 186 5.58 -10.35 13.95
C LEU A 186 7.01 -9.98 14.40
N ASN A 187 7.72 -9.14 13.62
CA ASN A 187 9.02 -8.61 14.00
C ASN A 187 8.91 -7.68 15.21
N GLN A 188 7.88 -6.84 15.27
CA GLN A 188 7.63 -5.96 16.41
C GLN A 188 7.39 -6.75 17.70
N ILE A 189 6.56 -7.80 17.65
CA ILE A 189 6.29 -8.69 18.79
C ILE A 189 7.58 -9.42 19.22
N HIS A 190 8.39 -9.86 18.25
CA HIS A 190 9.67 -10.52 18.53
C HIS A 190 10.67 -9.61 19.27
N LEU A 191 10.78 -8.35 18.88
CA LEU A 191 11.64 -7.37 19.54
C LEU A 191 11.22 -7.10 20.99
N GLU A 192 9.95 -7.23 21.31
CA GLU A 192 9.43 -7.17 22.68
C GLU A 192 9.61 -8.49 23.45
N LYS A 193 10.47 -9.40 22.93
CA LYS A 193 10.81 -10.70 23.54
C LYS A 193 9.59 -11.60 23.76
N GLN A 194 8.57 -11.43 22.91
CA GLN A 194 7.40 -12.28 22.81
C GLN A 194 7.44 -13.05 21.49
N GLU A 195 6.63 -14.08 21.36
CA GLU A 195 6.47 -14.83 20.11
C GLU A 195 5.03 -14.75 19.65
N GLY A 196 4.83 -14.21 18.44
CA GLY A 196 3.55 -14.19 17.75
C GLY A 196 3.32 -15.49 16.98
N VAL A 197 2.07 -15.98 17.00
CA VAL A 197 1.59 -17.05 16.13
C VAL A 197 0.57 -16.44 15.17
N ALA A 198 0.82 -16.60 13.87
CA ALA A 198 -0.04 -16.06 12.83
C ALA A 198 -0.92 -17.15 12.21
N PHE A 199 -2.18 -16.82 11.93
CA PHE A 199 -3.10 -17.58 11.10
C PHE A 199 -3.31 -16.80 9.80
N PHE A 200 -2.96 -17.39 8.65
CA PHE A 200 -2.96 -16.70 7.38
C PHE A 200 -4.29 -16.87 6.65
N PRO A 201 -4.89 -15.80 6.10
CA PRO A 201 -6.18 -15.87 5.40
C PRO A 201 -6.24 -16.92 4.29
N GLU A 202 -5.14 -17.12 3.57
CA GLU A 202 -5.03 -18.10 2.48
C GLU A 202 -5.16 -19.56 2.97
N GLU A 203 -4.86 -19.85 4.22
CA GLU A 203 -5.04 -21.16 4.85
C GLU A 203 -6.52 -21.43 5.22
N TYR A 204 -7.33 -20.37 5.26
CA TYR A 204 -8.76 -20.38 5.58
C TYR A 204 -9.64 -20.08 4.38
N GLY A 205 -9.13 -20.35 3.17
CA GLY A 205 -9.87 -20.32 1.93
C GLY A 205 -10.03 -18.95 1.27
N VAL A 206 -9.32 -17.91 1.74
CA VAL A 206 -9.24 -16.63 1.05
C VAL A 206 -8.26 -16.77 -0.12
N PRO A 207 -8.63 -16.44 -1.37
CA PRO A 207 -7.71 -16.46 -2.49
C PRO A 207 -6.53 -15.53 -2.27
N ALA A 208 -5.38 -15.83 -2.86
CA ALA A 208 -4.24 -14.92 -2.88
C ALA A 208 -4.60 -13.58 -3.54
N TYR A 209 -4.17 -12.47 -2.95
CA TYR A 209 -4.48 -11.11 -3.38
C TYR A 209 -3.24 -10.21 -3.25
N ASP A 210 -3.33 -9.01 -3.87
CA ASP A 210 -2.33 -7.96 -3.65
C ASP A 210 -2.64 -7.25 -2.33
N GLU A 211 -1.70 -7.28 -1.38
CA GLU A 211 -1.92 -6.59 -0.10
C GLU A 211 -2.02 -5.09 -0.31
N LEU A 212 -1.01 -4.49 -0.93
CA LEU A 212 -0.97 -3.05 -1.16
C LEU A 212 -1.07 -2.73 -2.65
N ILE A 213 -2.12 -1.98 -2.99
CA ILE A 213 -2.39 -1.51 -4.35
C ILE A 213 -2.44 0.01 -4.40
N VAL A 214 -2.15 0.57 -5.56
CA VAL A 214 -2.34 2.00 -5.85
C VAL A 214 -3.71 2.19 -6.47
N VAL A 215 -4.52 3.04 -5.87
CA VAL A 215 -5.86 3.39 -6.38
C VAL A 215 -5.94 4.86 -6.81
N ALA A 216 -6.75 5.12 -7.83
CA ALA A 216 -7.08 6.44 -8.35
C ALA A 216 -8.59 6.62 -8.45
N ASN A 217 -9.05 7.87 -8.61
CA ASN A 217 -10.45 8.14 -8.90
C ASN A 217 -10.75 7.86 -10.38
N LYS A 218 -11.66 6.92 -10.64
CA LYS A 218 -12.05 6.46 -11.98
C LYS A 218 -12.60 7.59 -12.86
N ASN A 219 -13.26 8.58 -12.26
CA ASN A 219 -13.88 9.70 -12.99
C ASN A 219 -12.91 10.81 -13.37
N SER A 220 -11.70 10.82 -12.79
CA SER A 220 -10.69 11.86 -12.99
C SER A 220 -9.29 11.30 -13.23
N LEU A 221 -9.22 10.21 -14.01
CA LEU A 221 -7.94 9.56 -14.32
C LEU A 221 -7.03 10.47 -15.13
N ALA A 222 -5.92 10.93 -14.51
CA ALA A 222 -4.82 11.58 -15.18
C ALA A 222 -3.82 10.53 -15.71
N SER A 223 -4.20 9.78 -16.74
CA SER A 223 -3.53 8.55 -17.16
C SER A 223 -2.03 8.72 -17.42
N LYS A 224 -1.61 9.81 -18.05
CA LYS A 224 -0.16 10.07 -18.29
C LYS A 224 0.59 10.25 -16.97
N LYS A 225 0.11 11.13 -16.11
CA LYS A 225 0.70 11.43 -14.79
C LYS A 225 0.82 10.17 -13.92
N ILE A 226 -0.22 9.33 -13.93
CA ILE A 226 -0.24 8.05 -13.20
C ILE A 226 0.72 7.04 -13.86
N SER A 227 0.79 6.99 -15.20
CA SER A 227 1.74 6.13 -15.91
C SER A 227 3.20 6.51 -15.59
N ASP A 228 3.52 7.81 -15.56
CA ASP A 228 4.85 8.32 -15.18
C ASP A 228 5.18 7.94 -13.72
N PHE A 229 4.19 8.03 -12.79
CA PHE A 229 4.32 7.60 -11.40
C PHE A 229 4.64 6.09 -11.29
N LEU A 230 3.91 5.25 -12.01
CA LEU A 230 4.16 3.79 -12.02
C LEU A 230 5.51 3.44 -12.65
N THR A 231 5.95 4.20 -13.66
CA THR A 231 7.29 4.06 -14.24
C THR A 231 8.37 4.38 -13.20
N ALA A 232 8.21 5.45 -12.44
CA ALA A 232 9.14 5.81 -11.37
C ALA A 232 9.19 4.74 -10.26
N LEU A 233 8.04 4.15 -9.89
CA LEU A 233 7.98 3.04 -8.94
C LEU A 233 8.71 1.80 -9.46
N GLU A 234 8.53 1.43 -10.73
CA GLU A 234 9.22 0.28 -11.33
C GLU A 234 10.74 0.47 -11.36
N GLN A 235 11.20 1.68 -11.70
CA GLN A 235 12.61 2.05 -11.65
C GLN A 235 13.16 1.97 -10.22
N ALA A 236 12.42 2.48 -9.23
CA ALA A 236 12.80 2.43 -7.83
C ALA A 236 12.84 1.00 -7.29
N THR A 237 11.85 0.16 -7.62
CA THR A 237 11.82 -1.24 -7.20
C THR A 237 13.00 -2.02 -7.80
N THR A 238 13.28 -1.82 -9.08
CA THR A 238 14.46 -2.41 -9.75
C THR A 238 15.77 -1.96 -9.10
N TYR A 239 15.88 -0.65 -8.81
CA TYR A 239 17.05 -0.10 -8.13
C TYR A 239 17.25 -0.70 -6.74
N LEU A 240 16.19 -0.77 -5.98
CA LEU A 240 16.15 -1.29 -4.62
C LEU A 240 16.59 -2.76 -4.56
N GLN A 241 16.13 -3.61 -5.50
CA GLN A 241 16.54 -5.01 -5.59
C GLN A 241 18.03 -5.18 -5.91
N ASN A 242 18.57 -4.32 -6.77
CA ASN A 242 19.96 -4.41 -7.22
C ASN A 242 20.97 -3.66 -6.32
N ASN A 243 20.50 -2.74 -5.46
CA ASN A 243 21.33 -1.85 -4.65
C ASN A 243 20.83 -1.77 -3.20
N GLN A 244 20.55 -2.90 -2.56
CA GLN A 244 19.82 -2.98 -1.28
C GLN A 244 20.40 -2.08 -0.17
N ASN A 245 21.75 -2.05 -0.02
CA ASN A 245 22.38 -1.22 1.03
C ASN A 245 22.20 0.28 0.78
N ASP A 246 22.36 0.73 -0.47
CA ASP A 246 22.20 2.15 -0.81
C ASP A 246 20.71 2.54 -0.81
N ALA A 247 19.83 1.65 -1.22
CA ALA A 247 18.38 1.83 -1.11
C ALA A 247 17.91 1.92 0.35
N TRP A 248 18.48 1.11 1.25
CA TRP A 248 18.25 1.23 2.69
C TRP A 248 18.66 2.60 3.21
N GLN A 249 19.86 3.09 2.86
CA GLN A 249 20.31 4.42 3.27
C GLN A 249 19.40 5.53 2.73
N ALA A 250 18.92 5.39 1.48
CA ALA A 250 17.94 6.30 0.91
C ALA A 250 16.61 6.27 1.68
N PHE A 251 16.09 5.07 1.98
CA PHE A 251 14.86 4.90 2.75
C PHE A 251 14.95 5.55 4.14
N VAL A 252 15.98 5.24 4.92
CA VAL A 252 16.12 5.79 6.27
C VAL A 252 16.40 7.29 6.27
N SER A 253 16.99 7.85 5.20
CA SER A 253 17.25 9.30 5.11
C SER A 253 15.98 10.14 5.06
N TYR A 254 14.86 9.57 4.64
CA TYR A 254 13.57 10.26 4.56
C TYR A 254 13.09 10.80 5.92
N LYS A 255 13.17 9.96 6.97
CA LYS A 255 12.86 10.30 8.37
C LYS A 255 13.81 9.53 9.29
N SER A 256 15.08 9.93 9.35
CA SER A 256 16.15 9.11 9.92
C SER A 256 15.93 8.70 11.38
N LYS A 257 15.31 9.54 12.21
CA LYS A 257 15.02 9.23 13.61
C LYS A 257 13.94 8.17 13.79
N GLU A 258 13.00 8.09 12.83
CA GLU A 258 11.85 7.19 12.89
C GLU A 258 12.13 5.87 12.15
N LEU A 259 12.89 5.93 11.05
CA LEU A 259 13.06 4.80 10.14
C LEU A 259 14.34 3.99 10.41
N ASN A 260 15.40 4.57 10.99
CA ASN A 260 16.64 3.83 11.27
C ASN A 260 16.53 3.04 12.59
N THR A 261 15.64 2.07 12.63
CA THR A 261 15.34 1.22 13.79
C THR A 261 15.61 -0.25 13.48
N GLU A 262 15.81 -1.06 14.54
CA GLU A 262 15.98 -2.51 14.40
C GLU A 262 14.72 -3.15 13.79
N LEU A 263 13.52 -2.70 14.17
CA LEU A 263 12.26 -3.15 13.58
C LEU A 263 12.25 -2.95 12.06
N ASN A 264 12.55 -1.75 11.60
CA ASN A 264 12.56 -1.48 10.17
C ASN A 264 13.68 -2.23 9.43
N GLN A 265 14.80 -2.55 10.08
CA GLN A 265 15.87 -3.38 9.49
C GLN A 265 15.42 -4.84 9.28
N LEU A 266 14.70 -5.41 10.25
CA LEU A 266 14.11 -6.75 10.14
C LEU A 266 13.02 -6.76 9.06
N ALA A 267 12.04 -5.87 9.18
CA ALA A 267 10.94 -5.76 8.24
C ALA A 267 11.42 -5.47 6.80
N TRP A 268 12.48 -4.68 6.62
CA TRP A 268 13.09 -4.43 5.30
C TRP A 268 13.48 -5.71 4.59
N LYS A 269 14.17 -6.62 5.28
CA LYS A 269 14.61 -7.91 4.72
C LYS A 269 13.42 -8.77 4.30
N ASP A 270 12.37 -8.77 5.12
CA ASP A 270 11.19 -9.57 4.89
C ASP A 270 10.28 -8.98 3.80
N THR A 271 10.31 -7.66 3.61
CA THR A 271 9.50 -6.94 2.62
C THR A 271 10.08 -7.00 1.20
N LEU A 272 11.42 -6.92 1.05
CA LEU A 272 12.05 -6.80 -0.27
C LEU A 272 11.59 -7.86 -1.29
N PRO A 273 11.46 -9.16 -0.94
CA PRO A 273 11.00 -10.19 -1.86
C PRO A 273 9.54 -10.05 -2.30
N LEU A 274 8.75 -9.26 -1.56
CA LEU A 274 7.29 -9.14 -1.71
C LEU A 274 6.88 -7.94 -2.56
N LEU A 275 7.82 -7.01 -2.80
CA LEU A 275 7.58 -5.83 -3.64
C LEU A 275 7.20 -6.22 -5.07
N ALA A 276 6.18 -5.58 -5.61
CA ALA A 276 5.78 -5.76 -6.99
C ALA A 276 6.86 -5.24 -7.95
N THR A 277 7.53 -6.14 -8.65
CA THR A 277 8.62 -5.79 -9.59
C THR A 277 8.12 -5.07 -10.84
N LYS A 278 6.85 -5.27 -11.18
CA LYS A 278 6.14 -4.62 -12.28
C LYS A 278 4.84 -4.00 -11.75
N PRO A 279 4.91 -2.82 -11.11
CA PRO A 279 3.77 -2.23 -10.41
C PRO A 279 2.50 -2.08 -11.24
N ARG A 280 2.63 -1.77 -12.54
CA ARG A 280 1.48 -1.60 -13.44
C ARG A 280 0.82 -2.90 -13.86
N GLN A 281 1.56 -4.02 -13.90
CA GLN A 281 1.06 -5.30 -14.39
C GLN A 281 -0.19 -5.74 -13.62
N LEU A 282 -1.21 -6.19 -14.34
CA LEU A 282 -2.48 -6.67 -13.79
C LEU A 282 -2.64 -8.16 -14.06
N ASP A 283 -2.65 -8.98 -13.01
CA ASP A 283 -3.11 -10.36 -13.12
C ASP A 283 -4.64 -10.40 -13.13
N ALA A 284 -5.22 -10.19 -14.32
CA ALA A 284 -6.65 -10.10 -14.52
C ALA A 284 -7.39 -11.33 -13.97
N LYS A 285 -6.81 -12.54 -14.14
CA LYS A 285 -7.43 -13.79 -13.68
C LYS A 285 -7.51 -13.84 -12.15
N ARG A 286 -6.42 -13.51 -11.45
CA ARG A 286 -6.37 -13.48 -9.99
C ARG A 286 -7.34 -12.44 -9.41
N TYR A 287 -7.41 -11.27 -10.04
CA TYR A 287 -8.33 -10.21 -9.65
C TYR A 287 -9.79 -10.62 -9.83
N GLN A 288 -10.14 -11.27 -10.95
CA GLN A 288 -11.49 -11.80 -11.18
C GLN A 288 -11.84 -12.91 -10.18
N GLN A 289 -10.93 -13.84 -9.91
CA GLN A 289 -11.15 -14.91 -8.94
C GLN A 289 -11.47 -14.35 -7.54
N MET A 290 -10.76 -13.27 -7.12
CA MET A 290 -11.04 -12.62 -5.84
C MET A 290 -12.41 -11.92 -5.84
N ALA A 291 -12.78 -11.22 -6.92
CA ALA A 291 -14.10 -10.59 -7.05
C ALA A 291 -15.25 -11.62 -7.00
N GLU A 292 -15.09 -12.73 -7.70
CA GLU A 292 -16.05 -13.86 -7.69
C GLU A 292 -16.15 -14.48 -6.29
N PHE A 293 -15.03 -14.71 -5.64
CA PHE A 293 -14.99 -15.21 -4.25
C PHE A 293 -15.77 -14.30 -3.32
N MET A 294 -15.50 -12.99 -3.34
CA MET A 294 -16.19 -12.04 -2.47
C MET A 294 -17.70 -12.00 -2.73
N HIS A 295 -18.13 -12.08 -4.00
CA HIS A 295 -19.54 -12.17 -4.32
C HIS A 295 -20.17 -13.48 -3.83
N GLN A 296 -19.55 -14.63 -4.09
CA GLN A 296 -20.04 -15.95 -3.64
C GLN A 296 -20.13 -16.05 -2.11
N LYS A 297 -19.25 -15.38 -1.37
CA LYS A 297 -19.27 -15.32 0.10
C LYS A 297 -20.24 -14.26 0.65
N GLY A 298 -20.92 -13.50 -0.22
CA GLY A 298 -21.84 -12.43 0.19
C GLY A 298 -21.14 -11.21 0.79
N LEU A 299 -19.84 -11.03 0.54
CA LEU A 299 -19.04 -9.91 1.02
C LEU A 299 -19.25 -8.64 0.17
N ILE A 300 -19.71 -8.83 -1.07
CA ILE A 300 -20.19 -7.77 -1.94
C ILE A 300 -21.57 -8.17 -2.51
N PRO A 301 -22.51 -7.23 -2.69
CA PRO A 301 -23.89 -7.54 -3.04
C PRO A 301 -24.10 -7.96 -4.50
N LYS A 302 -23.15 -7.65 -5.37
CA LYS A 302 -23.21 -7.94 -6.82
C LYS A 302 -21.84 -8.35 -7.36
N ALA A 303 -21.84 -9.15 -8.42
CA ALA A 303 -20.64 -9.42 -9.19
C ALA A 303 -20.12 -8.12 -9.83
N LEU A 304 -18.80 -7.93 -9.78
CA LEU A 304 -18.10 -6.81 -10.40
C LEU A 304 -17.36 -7.28 -11.65
N GLU A 305 -17.36 -6.46 -12.69
CA GLU A 305 -16.52 -6.70 -13.86
C GLU A 305 -15.14 -6.10 -13.64
N LEU A 306 -14.09 -6.70 -14.23
CA LEU A 306 -12.69 -6.25 -14.04
C LEU A 306 -12.52 -4.74 -14.27
N LYS A 307 -13.13 -4.20 -15.34
CA LYS A 307 -13.09 -2.76 -15.68
C LYS A 307 -13.68 -1.84 -14.62
N ASP A 308 -14.47 -2.38 -13.67
CA ASP A 308 -15.10 -1.57 -12.62
C ASP A 308 -14.10 -1.22 -11.52
N TYR A 309 -13.11 -2.08 -11.27
CA TYR A 309 -12.20 -1.95 -10.15
C TYR A 309 -10.71 -2.00 -10.50
N ALA A 310 -10.31 -2.41 -11.72
CA ALA A 310 -8.90 -2.49 -12.09
C ALA A 310 -8.67 -2.14 -13.56
N ILE A 311 -7.58 -1.43 -13.82
CA ILE A 311 -7.08 -1.13 -15.16
C ILE A 311 -5.57 -1.32 -15.21
N GLU A 312 -5.05 -1.61 -16.40
CA GLU A 312 -3.63 -1.60 -16.71
C GLU A 312 -3.35 -0.39 -17.61
N LEU A 313 -2.59 0.58 -17.08
CA LEU A 313 -2.18 1.76 -17.85
C LEU A 313 -0.95 1.41 -18.70
N GLN A 314 -0.98 1.84 -19.96
CA GLN A 314 0.15 1.71 -20.90
C GLN A 314 1.25 2.72 -20.61
#